data_89428ad0709504920eca2bef023ecb04
#
_entry.id   89428ad0709504920eca2bef023ecb04
#
_cell.length_a   1.000
_cell.length_b   1.000
_cell.length_c   1.000
_cell.angle_alpha   90.00
_cell.angle_beta   90.00
_cell.angle_gamma   90.00
#
_symmetry.space_group_name_H-M   'P 1'
#
loop_
_entity.id
_entity.type
_entity.pdbx_description
1 polymer ?
#
loop_
_entity_poly.entity_id
_entity_poly.type
_entity_poly.pdbx_seq_one_letter_code
_entity_poly.pdbx_strand_id
1 'polypeptide(L)'
;EGYGWILEEQIEWYKERSRTYTELNNGIPIPAYALFHIPLPEYRTAVETQPKRVIGIHKEDICAPNYNCGMFEAMVECGDVNGIFVGHDHNNNFIVPYRGIALCYGHFSGDQTVYNKLYSGVRIIELDRNGNFETWIRDYRRRHRTKLRDHVLFDNQTSELLAK
;
A
#
# COMPACT_ATOMS: atom_id res chain seq x y z
N GLU A 1 -21.04 -12.06 7.93
CA GLU A 1 -21.02 -10.96 6.94
C GLU A 1 -19.69 -10.23 7.07
N GLY A 2 -19.02 -10.00 5.95
CA GLY A 2 -17.71 -9.34 5.90
C GLY A 2 -17.26 -9.19 4.46
N TYR A 3 -16.14 -8.50 4.27
CA TYR A 3 -15.52 -8.34 2.96
C TYR A 3 -14.84 -9.63 2.51
N GLY A 4 -14.75 -9.82 1.19
CA GLY A 4 -13.98 -10.91 0.59
C GLY A 4 -12.48 -10.78 0.89
N TRP A 5 -11.77 -11.89 0.84
CA TRP A 5 -10.33 -11.99 1.08
C TRP A 5 -9.62 -12.72 -0.05
N ILE A 6 -8.30 -12.63 -0.08
CA ILE A 6 -7.45 -13.35 -1.04
C ILE A 6 -7.48 -14.84 -0.68
N LEU A 7 -7.75 -15.69 -1.66
CA LEU A 7 -7.86 -17.14 -1.47
C LEU A 7 -6.49 -17.79 -1.34
N GLU A 8 -6.45 -18.97 -0.69
CA GLU A 8 -5.21 -19.72 -0.49
C GLU A 8 -4.50 -20.05 -1.81
N GLU A 9 -5.24 -20.44 -2.84
CA GLU A 9 -4.69 -20.70 -4.18
C GLU A 9 -4.05 -19.46 -4.85
N GLN A 10 -4.54 -18.27 -4.54
CA GLN A 10 -3.94 -17.01 -5.02
C GLN A 10 -2.65 -16.71 -4.25
N ILE A 11 -2.60 -17.01 -2.96
CA ILE A 11 -1.40 -16.86 -2.14
C ILE A 11 -0.31 -17.82 -2.61
N GLU A 12 -0.66 -19.08 -2.85
CA GLU A 12 0.29 -20.08 -3.37
C GLU A 12 0.78 -19.74 -4.77
N TRP A 13 -0.09 -19.23 -5.65
CA TRP A 13 0.32 -18.70 -6.94
C TRP A 13 1.33 -17.56 -6.81
N TYR A 14 1.08 -16.62 -5.88
CA TYR A 14 2.01 -15.52 -5.60
C TYR A 14 3.38 -16.04 -5.14
N LYS A 15 3.40 -16.93 -4.13
CA LYS A 15 4.64 -17.53 -3.60
C LYS A 15 5.43 -18.24 -4.70
N GLU A 16 4.74 -18.98 -5.57
CA GLU A 16 5.39 -19.66 -6.70
C GLU A 16 6.01 -18.66 -7.69
N ARG A 17 5.31 -17.57 -8.01
CA ARG A 17 5.85 -16.53 -8.89
C ARG A 17 7.04 -15.81 -8.27
N SER A 18 6.95 -15.41 -7.01
CA SER A 18 8.05 -14.80 -6.26
C SER A 18 9.28 -15.69 -6.26
N ARG A 19 9.14 -16.97 -5.93
CA ARG A 19 10.24 -17.95 -5.97
C ARG A 19 10.86 -18.08 -7.34
N THR A 20 10.04 -18.23 -8.39
CA THR A 20 10.51 -18.35 -9.77
C THR A 20 11.34 -17.15 -10.18
N TYR A 21 10.88 -15.93 -9.91
CA TYR A 21 11.62 -14.72 -10.26
C TYR A 21 12.88 -14.54 -9.41
N THR A 22 12.84 -14.92 -8.15
CA THR A 22 14.02 -14.92 -7.28
C THR A 22 15.09 -15.88 -7.80
N GLU A 23 14.71 -17.09 -8.20
CA GLU A 23 15.63 -18.08 -8.81
C GLU A 23 16.24 -17.55 -10.12
N LEU A 24 15.42 -16.96 -11.01
CA LEU A 24 15.87 -16.33 -12.25
C LEU A 24 16.80 -15.14 -12.02
N ASN A 25 16.72 -14.51 -10.86
CA ASN A 25 17.56 -13.40 -10.43
C ASN A 25 18.71 -13.83 -9.48
N ASN A 26 19.23 -15.03 -9.65
CA ASN A 26 20.35 -15.55 -8.88
C ASN A 26 20.11 -15.64 -7.36
N GLY A 27 18.88 -15.92 -6.96
CA GLY A 27 18.49 -16.04 -5.55
C GLY A 27 18.21 -14.71 -4.85
N ILE A 28 18.17 -13.60 -5.57
CA ILE A 28 17.88 -12.27 -5.03
C ILE A 28 16.42 -11.91 -5.37
N PRO A 29 15.55 -11.65 -4.39
CA PRO A 29 14.18 -11.21 -4.67
C PRO A 29 14.12 -9.96 -5.56
N ILE A 30 13.26 -9.98 -6.56
CA ILE A 30 13.04 -8.81 -7.41
C ILE A 30 12.00 -7.92 -6.74
N PRO A 31 12.28 -6.61 -6.51
CA PRO A 31 11.33 -5.70 -5.90
C PRO A 31 9.97 -5.72 -6.60
N ALA A 32 8.93 -5.96 -5.83
CA ALA A 32 7.56 -6.10 -6.30
C ALA A 32 6.61 -5.14 -5.57
N TYR A 33 5.46 -4.90 -6.18
CA TYR A 33 4.40 -4.05 -5.64
C TYR A 33 3.06 -4.73 -5.81
N ALA A 34 2.28 -4.80 -4.74
CA ALA A 34 0.97 -5.43 -4.75
C ALA A 34 -0.14 -4.36 -4.85
N LEU A 35 -1.08 -4.54 -5.76
CA LEU A 35 -2.22 -3.66 -5.94
C LEU A 35 -3.51 -4.49 -5.89
N PHE A 36 -4.37 -4.20 -4.94
CA PHE A 36 -5.71 -4.79 -4.84
C PHE A 36 -6.67 -3.84 -4.11
N HIS A 37 -7.98 -4.16 -4.12
CA HIS A 37 -8.97 -3.18 -3.71
C HIS A 37 -9.15 -3.09 -2.19
N ILE A 38 -9.37 -4.22 -1.53
CA ILE A 38 -9.72 -4.27 -0.10
C ILE A 38 -8.45 -4.38 0.75
N PRO A 39 -8.25 -3.52 1.77
CA PRO A 39 -7.06 -3.57 2.61
C PRO A 39 -6.93 -4.90 3.37
N LEU A 40 -5.71 -5.31 3.66
CA LEU A 40 -5.43 -6.43 4.55
C LEU A 40 -5.64 -6.03 6.03
N PRO A 41 -5.93 -6.98 6.94
CA PRO A 41 -6.09 -6.69 8.37
C PRO A 41 -4.88 -5.96 8.99
N GLU A 42 -3.68 -6.15 8.46
CA GLU A 42 -2.44 -5.53 8.91
C GLU A 42 -2.43 -4.01 8.81
N TYR A 43 -3.26 -3.41 7.95
CA TYR A 43 -3.42 -1.95 7.89
C TYR A 43 -3.94 -1.38 9.23
N ARG A 44 -4.89 -2.08 9.90
CA ARG A 44 -5.35 -1.69 11.26
C ARG A 44 -4.22 -1.79 12.26
N THR A 45 -3.54 -2.94 12.30
CA THR A 45 -2.44 -3.18 13.22
C THR A 45 -1.31 -2.17 13.05
N ALA A 46 -0.96 -1.82 11.81
CA ALA A 46 0.08 -0.84 11.51
C ALA A 46 -0.26 0.55 12.05
N VAL A 47 -1.49 1.02 11.82
CA VAL A 47 -1.94 2.33 12.32
C VAL A 47 -2.02 2.36 13.85
N GLU A 48 -2.53 1.30 14.49
CA GLU A 48 -2.64 1.20 15.94
C GLU A 48 -1.27 1.15 16.63
N THR A 49 -0.34 0.39 16.08
CA THR A 49 0.99 0.20 16.68
C THR A 49 1.98 1.30 16.34
N GLN A 50 1.78 2.00 15.21
CA GLN A 50 2.69 3.03 14.71
C GLN A 50 1.98 4.35 14.34
N PRO A 51 1.12 4.93 15.19
CA PRO A 51 0.29 6.09 14.82
C PRO A 51 1.10 7.32 14.42
N LYS A 52 2.32 7.46 14.94
CA LYS A 52 3.23 8.58 14.62
C LYS A 52 3.92 8.44 13.25
N ARG A 53 3.86 7.25 12.64
CA ARG A 53 4.45 6.98 11.32
C ARG A 53 3.44 7.04 10.18
N VAL A 54 2.16 7.32 10.49
CA VAL A 54 1.11 7.50 9.49
C VAL A 54 1.29 8.85 8.80
N ILE A 55 1.50 8.83 7.48
CA ILE A 55 1.64 10.02 6.64
C ILE A 55 0.43 10.10 5.71
N GLY A 56 -0.29 11.22 5.71
CA GLY A 56 -1.50 11.40 4.92
C GLY A 56 -2.77 11.45 5.77
N ILE A 57 -3.88 11.05 5.20
CA ILE A 57 -5.21 11.19 5.81
C ILE A 57 -5.76 9.82 6.19
N HIS A 58 -6.13 9.68 7.47
CA HIS A 58 -6.88 8.55 8.03
C HIS A 58 -8.14 9.14 8.69
N LYS A 59 -9.28 9.04 8.02
CA LYS A 59 -10.54 9.68 8.44
C LYS A 59 -11.73 8.74 8.55
N GLU A 60 -11.57 7.50 8.18
CA GLU A 60 -12.58 6.48 8.38
C GLU A 60 -11.95 5.15 8.77
N ASP A 61 -12.76 4.26 9.31
CA ASP A 61 -12.32 2.93 9.73
C ASP A 61 -11.73 2.15 8.56
N ILE A 62 -10.76 1.32 8.86
CA ILE A 62 -10.14 0.45 7.87
C ILE A 62 -11.02 -0.78 7.68
N CYS A 63 -11.73 -0.84 6.55
CA CYS A 63 -12.71 -1.88 6.24
C CYS A 63 -12.05 -3.13 5.63
N ALA A 64 -11.15 -3.74 6.39
CA ALA A 64 -10.51 -5.00 6.03
C ALA A 64 -11.39 -6.22 6.38
N PRO A 65 -11.18 -7.39 5.75
CA PRO A 65 -11.83 -8.63 6.15
C PRO A 65 -11.61 -8.96 7.63
N ASN A 66 -12.57 -9.66 8.24
CA ASN A 66 -12.42 -10.17 9.61
C ASN A 66 -11.48 -11.39 9.67
N TYR A 67 -11.37 -12.10 8.55
CA TYR A 67 -10.47 -13.22 8.39
C TYR A 67 -9.11 -12.76 7.85
N ASN A 68 -8.03 -13.11 8.54
CA ASN A 68 -6.68 -12.91 8.03
C ASN A 68 -6.27 -14.15 7.21
N CYS A 69 -6.16 -13.99 5.90
CA CYS A 69 -5.82 -15.07 4.99
C CYS A 69 -4.32 -15.42 4.93
N GLY A 70 -3.46 -14.65 5.60
CA GLY A 70 -2.00 -14.87 5.59
C GLY A 70 -1.26 -14.29 4.38
N MET A 71 -1.91 -13.51 3.52
CA MET A 71 -1.25 -12.91 2.35
C MET A 71 -0.11 -11.97 2.75
N PHE A 72 -0.28 -11.18 3.81
CA PHE A 72 0.79 -10.30 4.29
C PHE A 72 2.02 -11.08 4.76
N GLU A 73 1.81 -12.16 5.52
CA GLU A 73 2.90 -13.04 5.97
C GLU A 73 3.64 -13.66 4.78
N ALA A 74 2.90 -14.10 3.76
CA ALA A 74 3.50 -14.61 2.53
C ALA A 74 4.41 -13.58 1.84
N MET A 75 3.99 -12.31 1.79
CA MET A 75 4.81 -11.23 1.23
C MET A 75 6.07 -10.96 2.07
N VAL A 76 5.95 -10.97 3.39
CA VAL A 76 7.11 -10.82 4.29
C VAL A 76 8.09 -12.00 4.15
N GLU A 77 7.59 -13.22 4.04
CA GLU A 77 8.41 -14.42 3.82
C GLU A 77 9.15 -14.40 2.48
N CYS A 78 8.48 -14.00 1.41
CA CYS A 78 9.08 -13.90 0.07
C CYS A 78 10.11 -12.76 -0.03
N GLY A 79 9.93 -11.68 0.71
CA GLY A 79 10.88 -10.58 0.80
C GLY A 79 11.03 -9.74 -0.47
N ASP A 80 10.06 -9.82 -1.38
CA ASP A 80 10.07 -9.10 -2.67
C ASP A 80 9.16 -7.87 -2.69
N VAL A 81 8.09 -7.84 -1.86
CA VAL A 81 7.11 -6.76 -1.88
C VAL A 81 7.56 -5.57 -1.03
N ASN A 82 7.76 -4.43 -1.68
CA ASN A 82 8.13 -3.17 -1.02
C ASN A 82 6.93 -2.29 -0.67
N GLY A 83 5.81 -2.45 -1.38
CA GLY A 83 4.61 -1.65 -1.15
C GLY A 83 3.32 -2.37 -1.53
N ILE A 84 2.29 -2.18 -0.71
CA ILE A 84 0.93 -2.66 -0.95
C ILE A 84 0.03 -1.43 -1.12
N PHE A 85 -0.67 -1.36 -2.24
CA PHE A 85 -1.56 -0.25 -2.57
C PHE A 85 -3.01 -0.72 -2.65
N VAL A 86 -3.88 -0.11 -1.84
CA VAL A 86 -5.29 -0.48 -1.72
C VAL A 86 -6.22 0.71 -1.94
N GLY A 87 -7.50 0.44 -2.10
CA GLY A 87 -8.58 1.43 -2.18
C GLY A 87 -9.62 1.21 -1.09
N HIS A 88 -10.88 1.05 -1.48
CA HIS A 88 -12.04 0.71 -0.66
C HIS A 88 -12.53 1.83 0.26
N ASP A 89 -11.71 2.32 1.18
CA ASP A 89 -12.05 3.34 2.16
C ASP A 89 -11.77 4.74 1.60
N HIS A 90 -12.83 5.45 1.16
CA HIS A 90 -12.72 6.65 0.32
C HIS A 90 -12.18 7.88 1.05
N ASN A 91 -12.25 7.91 2.38
CA ASN A 91 -11.72 9.01 3.21
C ASN A 91 -10.33 8.72 3.79
N ASN A 92 -9.69 7.64 3.34
CA ASN A 92 -8.32 7.30 3.66
C ASN A 92 -7.40 7.52 2.44
N ASN A 93 -6.23 8.07 2.68
CA ASN A 93 -5.16 8.17 1.68
C ASN A 93 -3.77 8.11 2.31
N PHE A 94 -3.66 7.52 3.47
CA PHE A 94 -2.41 7.45 4.20
C PHE A 94 -1.44 6.39 3.66
N ILE A 95 -0.21 6.51 4.11
CA ILE A 95 0.84 5.50 4.00
C ILE A 95 1.46 5.28 5.38
N VAL A 96 1.77 4.04 5.72
CA VAL A 96 2.44 3.66 6.96
C VAL A 96 3.38 2.48 6.70
N PRO A 97 4.63 2.50 7.18
CA PRO A 97 5.53 1.35 7.06
C PRO A 97 5.16 0.29 8.10
N TYR A 98 5.19 -0.97 7.70
CA TYR A 98 4.94 -2.07 8.62
C TYR A 98 5.76 -3.30 8.21
N ARG A 99 6.62 -3.79 9.09
CA ARG A 99 7.45 -4.99 8.90
C ARG A 99 8.19 -5.03 7.55
N GLY A 100 8.77 -3.91 7.14
CA GLY A 100 9.53 -3.80 5.90
C GLY A 100 8.72 -3.49 4.65
N ILE A 101 7.40 -3.42 4.73
CA ILE A 101 6.51 -3.13 3.60
C ILE A 101 5.77 -1.81 3.85
N ALA A 102 5.67 -0.95 2.84
CA ALA A 102 4.84 0.25 2.90
C ALA A 102 3.37 -0.10 2.61
N LEU A 103 2.49 0.15 3.57
CA LEU A 103 1.04 -0.03 3.43
C LEU A 103 0.42 1.30 2.99
N CYS A 104 -0.09 1.36 1.78
CA CYS A 104 -0.53 2.59 1.13
C CYS A 104 -2.01 2.51 0.75
N TYR A 105 -2.80 3.50 1.16
CA TYR A 105 -4.07 3.73 0.48
C TYR A 105 -3.85 4.51 -0.81
N GLY A 106 -4.62 4.19 -1.85
CA GLY A 106 -4.79 5.01 -3.03
C GLY A 106 -5.41 6.36 -2.69
N HIS A 107 -6.04 6.98 -3.66
CA HIS A 107 -6.84 8.17 -3.43
C HIS A 107 -8.11 8.08 -4.25
N PHE A 108 -9.22 8.48 -3.64
CA PHE A 108 -10.53 8.44 -4.28
C PHE A 108 -10.55 9.31 -5.55
N SER A 109 -10.94 8.73 -6.68
CA SER A 109 -10.97 9.41 -7.99
C SER A 109 -12.37 9.64 -8.58
N GLY A 110 -13.41 9.03 -7.98
CA GLY A 110 -14.79 9.18 -8.44
C GLY A 110 -15.44 10.51 -8.02
N ASP A 111 -16.58 10.84 -8.65
CA ASP A 111 -17.34 12.06 -8.36
C ASP A 111 -18.76 11.79 -7.81
N GLN A 112 -19.19 10.53 -7.78
CA GLN A 112 -20.56 10.15 -7.42
C GLN A 112 -20.66 9.28 -6.16
N THR A 113 -19.76 9.46 -5.21
CA THR A 113 -19.81 8.73 -3.95
C THR A 113 -20.50 9.52 -2.87
N VAL A 114 -21.48 8.92 -2.23
CA VAL A 114 -22.38 9.56 -1.26
C VAL A 114 -21.72 10.01 0.05
N TYR A 115 -20.55 9.51 0.40
CA TYR A 115 -19.91 9.78 1.70
C TYR A 115 -18.48 10.31 1.61
N ASN A 116 -17.98 10.61 0.43
CA ASN A 116 -16.62 11.12 0.27
C ASN A 116 -16.46 12.52 0.86
N LYS A 117 -15.50 12.69 1.75
CA LYS A 117 -15.13 13.98 2.39
C LYS A 117 -13.79 14.53 1.87
N LEU A 118 -13.12 13.80 0.99
CA LEU A 118 -11.90 14.22 0.33
C LEU A 118 -12.22 14.75 -1.07
N TYR A 119 -11.29 15.51 -1.63
CA TYR A 119 -11.37 15.88 -3.05
C TYR A 119 -10.95 14.73 -3.91
N SER A 120 -11.64 14.54 -5.02
CA SER A 120 -11.25 13.57 -6.04
C SER A 120 -9.83 13.82 -6.54
N GLY A 121 -9.09 12.77 -6.75
CA GLY A 121 -7.70 12.84 -7.19
C GLY A 121 -7.11 11.46 -7.43
N VAL A 122 -5.80 11.39 -7.41
CA VAL A 122 -5.07 10.12 -7.60
C VAL A 122 -3.85 10.08 -6.69
N ARG A 123 -3.41 8.87 -6.35
CA ARG A 123 -2.06 8.63 -5.84
C ARG A 123 -1.14 8.39 -7.02
N ILE A 124 -0.04 9.13 -7.08
CA ILE A 124 1.04 8.91 -8.04
C ILE A 124 2.08 7.99 -7.39
N ILE A 125 2.63 7.09 -8.18
CA ILE A 125 3.70 6.17 -7.76
C ILE A 125 4.78 6.24 -8.85
N GLU A 126 5.99 6.62 -8.47
CA GLU A 126 7.17 6.58 -9.33
C GLU A 126 8.16 5.54 -8.81
N LEU A 127 8.55 4.60 -9.66
CA LEU A 127 9.42 3.49 -9.33
C LEU A 127 10.81 3.74 -9.89
N ASP A 128 11.84 3.41 -9.14
CA ASP A 128 13.21 3.37 -9.65
C ASP A 128 13.71 1.92 -9.87
N ARG A 129 14.89 1.80 -10.48
CA ARG A 129 15.48 0.48 -10.81
C ARG A 129 16.03 -0.26 -9.59
N ASN A 130 16.15 0.40 -8.45
CA ASN A 130 16.69 -0.18 -7.21
C ASN A 130 15.57 -0.70 -6.28
N GLY A 131 14.29 -0.62 -6.71
CA GLY A 131 13.15 -1.01 -5.92
C GLY A 131 12.68 0.07 -4.94
N ASN A 132 13.23 1.29 -4.99
CA ASN A 132 12.66 2.42 -4.28
C ASN A 132 11.42 2.91 -5.02
N PHE A 133 10.52 3.58 -4.29
CA PHE A 133 9.44 4.31 -4.91
C PHE A 133 9.17 5.64 -4.22
N GLU A 134 8.77 6.62 -5.01
CA GLU A 134 8.20 7.87 -4.51
C GLU A 134 6.69 7.86 -4.72
N THR A 135 5.96 8.46 -3.79
CA THR A 135 4.51 8.54 -3.93
C THR A 135 3.96 9.82 -3.32
N TRP A 136 2.93 10.38 -3.94
CA TRP A 136 2.21 11.57 -3.47
C TRP A 136 0.77 11.58 -3.97
N ILE A 137 -0.05 12.43 -3.36
CA ILE A 137 -1.43 12.65 -3.78
C ILE A 137 -1.50 13.88 -4.70
N ARG A 138 -2.26 13.74 -5.79
CA ARG A 138 -2.63 14.84 -6.67
C ARG A 138 -4.15 14.94 -6.73
N ASP A 139 -4.71 15.97 -6.12
CA ASP A 139 -6.16 16.23 -6.12
C ASP A 139 -6.58 17.28 -7.17
N TYR A 140 -7.86 17.27 -7.58
CA TYR A 140 -8.38 18.15 -8.63
C TYR A 140 -8.47 19.62 -8.24
N ARG A 141 -8.53 19.97 -6.96
CA ARG A 141 -8.56 21.37 -6.52
C ARG A 141 -7.26 22.11 -6.78
N ARG A 142 -6.18 21.38 -6.96
CA ARG A 142 -4.84 21.95 -7.05
C ARG A 142 -4.20 21.61 -8.39
N ARG A 143 -4.78 22.15 -9.45
CA ARG A 143 -4.21 22.02 -10.82
C ARG A 143 -2.70 22.30 -10.91
N HIS A 144 -2.10 22.93 -9.88
CA HIS A 144 -0.70 23.40 -9.93
C HIS A 144 0.10 23.24 -8.63
N ARG A 145 -0.40 22.55 -7.56
CA ARG A 145 0.39 22.37 -6.33
C ARG A 145 0.22 20.97 -5.77
N THR A 146 1.26 20.18 -5.86
CA THR A 146 1.47 18.99 -5.03
C THR A 146 1.61 19.45 -3.58
N LYS A 147 0.85 18.90 -2.64
CA LYS A 147 1.13 19.11 -1.23
C LYS A 147 2.35 18.30 -0.85
N LEU A 148 3.46 18.95 -0.57
CA LEU A 148 4.70 18.33 -0.14
C LEU A 148 4.55 17.41 1.09
N ARG A 149 3.49 17.58 1.92
CA ARG A 149 3.27 16.80 3.14
C ARG A 149 3.00 15.31 2.93
N ASP A 150 2.51 14.95 1.75
CA ASP A 150 2.12 13.58 1.44
C ASP A 150 3.11 12.95 0.43
N HIS A 151 4.22 13.64 0.16
CA HIS A 151 5.29 13.15 -0.71
C HIS A 151 6.30 12.38 0.13
N VAL A 152 6.44 11.11 -0.15
CA VAL A 152 7.35 10.20 0.56
C VAL A 152 8.17 9.38 -0.42
N LEU A 153 9.39 9.07 -0.01
CA LEU A 153 10.25 8.08 -0.63
C LEU A 153 10.26 6.82 0.26
N PHE A 154 9.98 5.66 -0.32
CA PHE A 154 10.30 4.38 0.30
C PHE A 154 11.70 3.98 -0.14
N ASP A 155 12.59 3.84 0.83
CA ASP A 155 13.95 3.36 0.63
C ASP A 155 13.98 1.84 0.80
N ASN A 156 14.22 1.12 -0.29
CA ASN A 156 14.25 -0.34 -0.32
C ASN A 156 15.38 -0.95 0.54
N GLN A 157 16.48 -0.23 0.76
CA GLN A 157 17.59 -0.74 1.57
C GLN A 157 17.28 -0.71 3.06
N THR A 158 16.59 0.32 3.52
CA THR A 158 16.25 0.52 4.93
C THR A 158 14.82 0.13 5.27
N SER A 159 13.97 -0.08 4.26
CA SER A 159 12.52 -0.28 4.38
C SER A 159 11.82 0.85 5.14
N GLU A 160 12.31 2.08 4.98
CA GLU A 160 11.82 3.26 5.66
C GLU A 160 11.11 4.23 4.72
N LEU A 161 10.13 4.97 5.27
CA LEU A 161 9.46 6.07 4.59
C LEU A 161 10.12 7.41 4.98
N LEU A 162 10.63 8.09 3.99
CA LEU A 162 11.28 9.40 4.14
C LEU A 162 10.36 10.48 3.56
N ALA A 163 9.96 11.45 4.39
CA ALA A 163 9.21 12.62 3.91
C ALA A 163 10.09 13.48 2.99
N LYS A 164 9.53 13.94 1.88
CA LYS A 164 10.17 14.85 0.90
C LYS A 164 9.59 16.26 0.90
#